data_185520bd8d0f147bab10a1b7ac7c148c
#
_entry.id   185520bd8d0f147bab10a1b7ac7c148c
#
_cell.length_a   1.000
_cell.length_b   1.000
_cell.length_c   1.000
_cell.angle_alpha   90.00
_cell.angle_beta   90.00
_cell.angle_gamma   90.00
#
_symmetry.space_group_name_H-M   'P 1'
#
loop_
_entity.id
_entity.type
_entity.pdbx_description
1 polymer ?
#
loop_
_entity_poly.entity_id
_entity_poly.type
_entity_poly.pdbx_seq_one_letter_code
_entity_poly.pdbx_strand_id
1 'polypeptide(L)'
;MKDSSYSKVEGILYGLPKLKVEIDNLKLDLEEIQEIVGIRGASPNEKAGSSTNAFSSVVENEVLEREKELEKKINKLTSLIQSKERQLKKIENILSTLTEYEMRLIEMRYFKRYSISRICEILEITEDGFNKRRKNIIVKRLMPLFIV
;
A
#
# COMPACT_ATOMS: atom_id res chain seq x y z
N MET A 1 23.60 -19.25 -8.92
CA MET A 1 22.16 -18.97 -9.10
C MET A 1 21.59 -18.29 -7.88
N LYS A 2 21.03 -17.10 -8.06
CA LYS A 2 20.29 -16.50 -6.96
C LYS A 2 19.05 -17.34 -6.75
N ASP A 3 18.88 -17.80 -5.54
CA ASP A 3 17.66 -18.52 -5.18
C ASP A 3 16.47 -17.61 -5.47
N SER A 4 15.47 -18.13 -6.15
CA SER A 4 14.24 -17.42 -6.49
C SER A 4 13.58 -16.81 -5.24
N SER A 5 13.67 -17.50 -4.12
CA SER A 5 13.10 -17.04 -2.85
C SER A 5 13.83 -15.83 -2.29
N TYR A 6 15.15 -15.81 -2.41
CA TYR A 6 15.97 -14.67 -2.01
C TYR A 6 15.58 -13.43 -2.80
N SER A 7 15.47 -13.56 -4.13
CA SER A 7 15.08 -12.46 -5.00
C SER A 7 13.67 -11.95 -4.71
N LYS A 8 12.74 -12.82 -4.33
CA LYS A 8 11.39 -12.43 -3.93
C LYS A 8 11.41 -11.56 -2.68
N VAL A 9 12.18 -11.96 -1.67
CA VAL A 9 12.30 -11.18 -0.43
C VAL A 9 12.91 -9.81 -0.73
N GLU A 10 13.99 -9.76 -1.52
CA GLU A 10 14.58 -8.48 -1.91
C GLU A 10 13.57 -7.59 -2.65
N GLY A 11 12.80 -8.17 -3.55
CA GLY A 11 11.75 -7.46 -4.27
C GLY A 11 10.70 -6.85 -3.34
N ILE A 12 10.29 -7.59 -2.31
CA ILE A 12 9.35 -7.10 -1.29
C ILE A 12 9.96 -5.94 -0.52
N LEU A 13 11.21 -6.05 -0.12
CA LEU A 13 11.90 -4.99 0.63
C LEU A 13 12.07 -3.72 -0.21
N TYR A 14 12.53 -3.84 -1.45
CA TYR A 14 12.63 -2.69 -2.35
C TYR A 14 11.28 -2.04 -2.64
N GLY A 15 10.22 -2.84 -2.68
CA GLY A 15 8.87 -2.36 -2.99
C GLY A 15 8.12 -1.77 -1.80
N LEU A 16 8.64 -1.90 -0.57
CA LEU A 16 7.92 -1.45 0.62
C LEU A 16 7.62 0.05 0.62
N PRO A 17 8.59 0.94 0.33
CA PRO A 17 8.29 2.38 0.27
C PRO A 17 7.22 2.70 -0.79
N LYS A 18 7.26 2.04 -1.93
CA LYS A 18 6.27 2.21 -2.99
C LYS A 18 4.89 1.75 -2.53
N LEU A 19 4.81 0.63 -1.84
CA LEU A 19 3.56 0.11 -1.29
C LEU A 19 2.89 1.13 -0.35
N LYS A 20 3.67 1.77 0.51
CA LYS A 20 3.17 2.82 1.41
C LYS A 20 2.59 4.00 0.63
N VAL A 21 3.29 4.45 -0.40
CA VAL A 21 2.83 5.56 -1.26
C VAL A 21 1.54 5.16 -1.99
N GLU A 22 1.48 3.95 -2.52
CA GLU A 22 0.28 3.45 -3.22
C GLU A 22 -0.93 3.46 -2.29
N ILE A 23 -0.77 3.02 -1.05
CA ILE A 23 -1.84 3.03 -0.05
C ILE A 23 -2.32 4.46 0.22
N ASP A 24 -1.38 5.37 0.44
CA ASP A 24 -1.71 6.78 0.71
C ASP A 24 -2.46 7.40 -0.46
N ASN A 25 -2.00 7.15 -1.69
CA ASN A 25 -2.66 7.67 -2.89
C ASN A 25 -4.07 7.08 -3.07
N LEU A 26 -4.25 5.79 -2.81
CA LEU A 26 -5.57 5.17 -2.88
C LEU A 26 -6.53 5.76 -1.84
N LYS A 27 -6.02 6.08 -0.65
CA LYS A 27 -6.83 6.74 0.39
C LYS A 27 -7.25 8.13 -0.05
N LEU A 28 -6.36 8.88 -0.70
CA LEU A 28 -6.68 10.21 -1.24
C LEU A 28 -7.74 10.10 -2.33
N ASP A 29 -7.62 9.12 -3.23
CA ASP A 29 -8.61 8.88 -4.27
C ASP A 29 -9.98 8.54 -3.65
N LEU A 30 -10.00 7.74 -2.60
CA LEU A 30 -11.21 7.40 -1.89
C LEU A 30 -11.86 8.63 -1.23
N GLU A 31 -11.05 9.47 -0.58
CA GLU A 31 -11.52 10.72 0.02
C GLU A 31 -12.16 11.62 -1.03
N GLU A 32 -11.53 11.75 -2.19
CA GLU A 32 -12.06 12.57 -3.29
C GLU A 32 -13.44 12.08 -3.74
N ILE A 33 -13.60 10.78 -3.91
CA ILE A 33 -14.90 10.21 -4.31
C ILE A 33 -15.94 10.39 -3.20
N GLN A 34 -15.54 10.20 -1.95
CA GLN A 34 -16.43 10.40 -0.80
C GLN A 34 -16.89 11.85 -0.67
N GLU A 35 -16.02 12.81 -0.96
CA GLU A 35 -16.38 14.21 -1.00
C GLU A 35 -17.43 14.50 -2.08
N ILE A 36 -17.25 13.92 -3.26
CA ILE A 36 -18.22 14.06 -4.36
C ILE A 36 -19.59 13.51 -3.93
N VAL A 37 -19.59 12.33 -3.34
CA VAL A 37 -20.83 11.70 -2.84
C VAL A 37 -21.44 12.53 -1.70
N GLY A 38 -20.60 13.05 -0.80
CA GLY A 38 -21.03 13.91 0.30
C GLY A 38 -21.69 15.20 -0.17
N ILE A 39 -21.11 15.83 -1.16
CA ILE A 39 -21.68 17.04 -1.75
C ILE A 39 -23.04 16.75 -2.38
N ARG A 40 -23.18 15.64 -3.09
CA ARG A 40 -24.43 15.22 -3.68
C ARG A 40 -25.47 14.81 -2.63
N GLY A 41 -25.02 14.15 -1.59
CA GLY A 41 -25.88 13.75 -0.47
C GLY A 41 -26.31 14.89 0.42
N ALA A 42 -25.53 15.96 0.45
CA ALA A 42 -25.84 17.15 1.21
C ALA A 42 -26.75 18.11 0.45
N SER A 43 -27.02 17.81 -0.80
CA SER A 43 -28.01 18.55 -1.54
C SER A 43 -29.32 18.46 -0.78
N PRO A 44 -29.85 19.55 -0.30
CA PRO A 44 -31.04 19.49 0.50
C PRO A 44 -32.10 18.81 -0.32
N ASN A 45 -32.63 17.81 0.30
CA ASN A 45 -33.71 17.16 -0.23
C ASN A 45 -34.83 18.10 -0.40
N GLU A 46 -34.74 18.87 -1.41
CA GLU A 46 -35.80 19.64 -1.81
C GLU A 46 -36.88 18.69 -2.02
N LYS A 47 -37.78 18.59 -1.14
CA LYS A 47 -38.95 17.92 -1.43
C LYS A 47 -39.36 18.34 -2.72
N ALA A 48 -39.08 17.58 -3.64
CA ALA A 48 -39.62 17.75 -4.90
C ALA A 48 -41.09 17.80 -4.70
N GLY A 49 -41.59 18.97 -4.63
CA GLY A 49 -43.00 19.10 -4.62
C GLY A 49 -43.53 18.41 -5.85
N SER A 50 -44.07 17.33 -5.70
CA SER A 50 -45.05 16.77 -6.59
C SER A 50 -44.98 17.09 -8.02
N SER A 51 -44.01 16.78 -8.71
CA SER A 51 -44.17 16.84 -10.10
C SER A 51 -44.17 15.48 -10.68
N THR A 52 -45.24 15.13 -11.11
CA THR A 52 -45.52 13.91 -11.76
C THR A 52 -45.16 14.05 -13.20
N ASN A 53 -43.97 14.02 -13.58
CA ASN A 53 -43.65 14.08 -14.99
C ASN A 53 -42.79 12.88 -15.40
N ALA A 54 -43.09 12.32 -16.55
CA ALA A 54 -42.37 11.20 -17.10
C ALA A 54 -40.90 11.53 -17.33
N PHE A 55 -40.54 12.79 -17.44
CA PHE A 55 -39.13 13.23 -17.58
C PHE A 55 -38.33 12.99 -16.31
N SER A 56 -38.95 13.10 -15.15
CA SER A 56 -38.22 12.93 -13.91
C SER A 56 -37.78 11.49 -13.69
N SER A 57 -38.48 10.53 -14.22
CA SER A 57 -38.10 9.13 -14.03
C SER A 57 -36.85 8.72 -14.78
N VAL A 58 -36.63 9.30 -15.97
CA VAL A 58 -35.41 9.03 -16.75
C VAL A 58 -34.20 9.64 -16.06
N VAL A 59 -34.32 10.88 -15.60
CA VAL A 59 -33.27 11.58 -14.89
C VAL A 59 -32.96 10.88 -13.56
N GLU A 60 -33.98 10.45 -12.84
CA GLU A 60 -33.82 9.69 -11.59
C GLU A 60 -33.07 8.38 -11.83
N ASN A 61 -33.39 7.67 -12.90
CA ASN A 61 -32.70 6.44 -13.24
C ASN A 61 -31.23 6.67 -13.58
N GLU A 62 -30.91 7.72 -14.32
CA GLU A 62 -29.52 8.09 -14.62
C GLU A 62 -28.76 8.45 -13.36
N VAL A 63 -29.36 9.20 -12.46
CA VAL A 63 -28.74 9.58 -11.18
C VAL A 63 -28.51 8.36 -10.33
N LEU A 64 -29.46 7.45 -10.25
CA LEU A 64 -29.33 6.21 -9.50
C LEU A 64 -28.23 5.31 -10.06
N GLU A 65 -28.10 5.25 -11.39
CA GLU A 65 -27.03 4.50 -12.02
C GLU A 65 -25.66 5.10 -11.71
N ARG A 66 -25.52 6.42 -11.74
CA ARG A 66 -24.28 7.11 -11.38
C ARG A 66 -23.93 6.88 -9.92
N GLU A 67 -24.92 6.93 -9.03
CA GLU A 67 -24.71 6.65 -7.61
C GLU A 67 -24.25 5.21 -7.38
N LYS A 68 -24.83 4.27 -8.09
CA LYS A 68 -24.41 2.87 -8.03
C LYS A 68 -22.98 2.67 -8.53
N GLU A 69 -22.59 3.38 -9.60
CA GLU A 69 -21.23 3.32 -10.11
C GLU A 69 -20.24 3.90 -9.11
N LEU A 70 -20.56 5.02 -8.47
CA LEU A 70 -19.73 5.62 -7.44
C LEU A 70 -19.60 4.70 -6.23
N GLU A 71 -20.70 4.10 -5.82
CA GLU A 71 -20.70 3.13 -4.72
C GLU A 71 -19.81 1.92 -5.04
N LYS A 72 -19.88 1.41 -6.26
CA LYS A 72 -19.01 0.32 -6.71
C LYS A 72 -17.54 0.73 -6.67
N LYS A 73 -17.22 1.95 -7.10
CA LYS A 73 -15.85 2.49 -7.06
C LYS A 73 -15.36 2.61 -5.61
N ILE A 74 -16.19 3.12 -4.72
CA ILE A 74 -15.87 3.23 -3.29
C ILE A 74 -15.58 1.85 -2.70
N ASN A 75 -16.43 0.88 -2.97
CA ASN A 75 -16.26 -0.48 -2.46
C ASN A 75 -14.99 -1.13 -3.00
N LYS A 76 -14.70 -0.93 -4.28
CA LYS A 76 -13.50 -1.46 -4.93
C LYS A 76 -12.24 -0.84 -4.35
N LEU A 77 -12.21 0.48 -4.18
CA LEU A 77 -11.08 1.18 -3.58
C LEU A 77 -10.88 0.75 -2.13
N THR A 78 -11.96 0.67 -1.36
CA THR A 78 -11.92 0.24 0.05
C THR A 78 -11.32 -1.17 0.16
N SER A 79 -11.77 -2.10 -0.66
CA SER A 79 -11.26 -3.47 -0.66
C SER A 79 -9.78 -3.52 -1.04
N LEU A 80 -9.38 -2.74 -2.04
CA LEU A 80 -7.99 -2.67 -2.48
C LEU A 80 -7.09 -2.09 -1.40
N ILE A 81 -7.52 -1.01 -0.74
CA ILE A 81 -6.81 -0.39 0.38
C ILE A 81 -6.63 -1.40 1.51
N GLN A 82 -7.69 -2.08 1.90
CA GLN A 82 -7.64 -3.09 2.97
C GLN A 82 -6.67 -4.22 2.65
N SER A 83 -6.68 -4.69 1.40
CA SER A 83 -5.78 -5.74 0.95
C SER A 83 -4.32 -5.31 1.03
N LYS A 84 -4.02 -4.09 0.56
CA LYS A 84 -2.66 -3.55 0.58
C LYS A 84 -2.21 -3.22 2.01
N GLU A 85 -3.08 -2.70 2.84
CA GLU A 85 -2.78 -2.44 4.26
C GLU A 85 -2.47 -3.74 5.01
N ARG A 86 -3.19 -4.80 4.71
CA ARG A 86 -2.94 -6.12 5.28
C ARG A 86 -1.57 -6.64 4.86
N GLN A 87 -1.24 -6.48 3.59
CA GLN A 87 0.08 -6.84 3.06
C GLN A 87 1.19 -6.05 3.76
N LEU A 88 1.02 -4.73 3.87
CA LEU A 88 1.95 -3.86 4.57
C LEU A 88 2.13 -4.30 6.02
N LYS A 89 1.04 -4.57 6.71
CA LYS A 89 1.08 -4.97 8.12
C LYS A 89 1.83 -6.29 8.31
N LYS A 90 1.62 -7.25 7.41
CA LYS A 90 2.36 -8.52 7.43
C LYS A 90 3.86 -8.30 7.29
N ILE A 91 4.26 -7.44 6.35
CA ILE A 91 5.67 -7.11 6.13
C ILE A 91 6.25 -6.41 7.36
N GLU A 92 5.57 -5.43 7.90
CA GLU A 92 6.00 -4.70 9.10
C GLU A 92 6.14 -5.65 10.30
N ASN A 93 5.22 -6.58 10.48
CA ASN A 93 5.29 -7.57 11.54
C ASN A 93 6.53 -8.46 11.39
N ILE A 94 6.83 -8.88 10.17
CA ILE A 94 8.03 -9.68 9.88
C ILE A 94 9.29 -8.86 10.19
N LEU A 95 9.34 -7.61 9.74
CA LEU A 95 10.49 -6.74 9.98
C LEU A 95 10.68 -6.42 11.47
N SER A 96 9.60 -6.42 12.24
CA SER A 96 9.67 -6.18 13.68
C SER A 96 10.44 -7.28 14.43
N THR A 97 10.68 -8.42 13.82
CA THR A 97 11.48 -9.49 14.42
C THR A 97 12.99 -9.24 14.32
N LEU A 98 13.39 -8.28 13.52
CA LEU A 98 14.80 -7.93 13.33
C LEU A 98 15.33 -7.13 14.53
N THR A 99 16.63 -7.29 14.81
CA THR A 99 17.30 -6.43 15.78
C THR A 99 17.41 -5.02 15.22
N GLU A 100 17.67 -4.06 16.08
CA GLU A 100 17.85 -2.65 15.68
C GLU A 100 18.95 -2.51 14.61
N TYR A 101 20.06 -3.19 14.79
CA TYR A 101 21.18 -3.19 13.84
C TYR A 101 20.76 -3.80 12.49
N GLU A 102 20.10 -4.95 12.53
CA GLU A 102 19.61 -5.61 11.33
C GLU A 102 18.62 -4.74 10.56
N MET A 103 17.70 -4.11 11.28
CA MET A 103 16.71 -3.20 10.68
C MET A 103 17.39 -2.00 10.04
N ARG A 104 18.40 -1.44 10.70
CA ARG A 104 19.15 -0.30 10.18
C ARG A 104 19.84 -0.65 8.86
N LEU A 105 20.42 -1.83 8.76
CA LEU A 105 21.06 -2.31 7.54
C LEU A 105 20.05 -2.44 6.40
N ILE A 106 18.89 -3.03 6.68
CA ILE A 106 17.80 -3.19 5.71
C ILE A 106 17.29 -1.82 5.25
N GLU A 107 17.06 -0.90 6.17
CA GLU A 107 16.61 0.46 5.84
C GLU A 107 17.57 1.17 4.89
N MET A 108 18.84 1.16 5.21
CA MET A 108 19.84 1.84 4.40
C MET A 108 19.92 1.24 2.99
N ARG A 109 19.89 -0.07 2.88
CA ARG A 109 20.06 -0.73 1.58
C ARG A 109 18.79 -0.70 0.73
N TYR A 110 17.66 -1.08 1.31
CA TYR A 110 16.44 -1.33 0.54
C TYR A 110 15.47 -0.14 0.51
N PHE A 111 15.40 0.63 1.58
CA PHE A 111 14.47 1.76 1.65
C PHE A 111 15.11 3.06 1.20
N LYS A 112 16.29 3.36 1.71
CA LYS A 112 17.04 4.56 1.31
C LYS A 112 17.89 4.35 0.07
N ARG A 113 18.09 3.10 -0.32
CA ARG A 113 18.86 2.70 -1.50
C ARG A 113 20.29 3.23 -1.53
N TYR A 114 20.93 3.26 -0.38
CA TYR A 114 22.34 3.64 -0.31
C TYR A 114 23.21 2.60 -1.00
N SER A 115 24.33 3.06 -1.58
CA SER A 115 25.33 2.16 -2.15
C SER A 115 25.94 1.30 -1.04
N ILE A 116 26.46 0.16 -1.43
CA ILE A 116 27.15 -0.75 -0.49
C ILE A 116 28.33 -0.03 0.16
N SER A 117 29.11 0.74 -0.63
CA SER A 117 30.23 1.56 -0.13
C SER A 117 29.78 2.50 0.99
N ARG A 118 28.69 3.23 0.77
CA ARG A 118 28.20 4.19 1.75
C ARG A 118 27.75 3.51 3.04
N ILE A 119 27.09 2.37 2.92
CA ILE A 119 26.66 1.60 4.09
C ILE A 119 27.87 1.09 4.87
N CYS A 120 28.88 0.58 4.17
CA CYS A 120 30.11 0.11 4.80
C CYS A 120 30.81 1.22 5.55
N GLU A 121 30.84 2.44 5.01
CA GLU A 121 31.41 3.59 5.70
C GLU A 121 30.64 3.92 6.98
N ILE A 122 29.32 3.95 6.88
CA ILE A 122 28.44 4.30 8.02
C ILE A 122 28.54 3.26 9.13
N LEU A 123 28.55 1.97 8.77
CA LEU A 123 28.59 0.89 9.73
C LEU A 123 30.00 0.45 10.11
N GLU A 124 31.00 1.01 9.47
CA GLU A 124 32.42 0.68 9.71
C GLU A 124 32.68 -0.82 9.53
N ILE A 125 32.20 -1.36 8.42
CA ILE A 125 32.37 -2.77 8.06
C ILE A 125 32.93 -2.90 6.65
N THR A 126 33.44 -4.08 6.33
CA THR A 126 33.90 -4.40 4.98
C THR A 126 32.74 -4.78 4.09
N GLU A 127 32.95 -4.72 2.77
CA GLU A 127 31.93 -5.15 1.81
C GLU A 127 31.59 -6.63 1.98
N ASP A 128 32.57 -7.49 2.21
CA ASP A 128 32.33 -8.91 2.51
C ASP A 128 31.51 -9.08 3.78
N GLY A 129 31.81 -8.31 4.81
CA GLY A 129 31.08 -8.29 6.06
C GLY A 129 29.62 -7.89 5.84
N PHE A 130 29.40 -6.86 5.02
CA PHE A 130 28.06 -6.41 4.64
C PHE A 130 27.28 -7.52 3.92
N ASN A 131 27.89 -8.13 2.91
CA ASN A 131 27.24 -9.18 2.13
C ASN A 131 26.86 -10.39 2.99
N LYS A 132 27.74 -10.79 3.90
CA LYS A 132 27.44 -11.89 4.84
C LYS A 132 26.28 -11.56 5.76
N ARG A 133 26.26 -10.36 6.33
CA ARG A 133 25.19 -9.92 7.22
C ARG A 133 23.86 -9.81 6.49
N ARG A 134 23.85 -9.21 5.31
CA ARG A 134 22.67 -9.11 4.47
C ARG A 134 22.11 -10.50 4.15
N LYS A 135 22.97 -11.40 3.72
CA LYS A 135 22.56 -12.78 3.40
C LYS A 135 21.98 -13.50 4.62
N ASN A 136 22.62 -13.35 5.77
CA ASN A 136 22.12 -13.94 7.02
C ASN A 136 20.73 -13.40 7.40
N ILE A 137 20.54 -12.08 7.30
CA ILE A 137 19.25 -11.47 7.60
C ILE A 137 18.18 -12.03 6.67
N ILE A 138 18.42 -12.00 5.37
CA ILE A 138 17.44 -12.44 4.39
C ILE A 138 17.15 -13.94 4.49
N VAL A 139 18.19 -14.77 4.51
CA VAL A 139 18.01 -16.23 4.48
C VAL A 139 17.52 -16.78 5.82
N LYS A 140 18.09 -16.33 6.92
CA LYS A 140 17.80 -16.91 8.23
C LYS A 140 16.63 -16.26 8.96
N ARG A 141 16.42 -14.96 8.76
CA ARG A 141 15.41 -14.20 9.48
C ARG A 141 14.14 -13.95 8.67
N LEU A 142 14.29 -13.56 7.42
CA LEU A 142 13.16 -13.10 6.60
C LEU A 142 12.53 -14.19 5.75
N MET A 143 13.34 -14.97 5.04
CA MET A 143 12.80 -16.03 4.17
C MET A 143 11.84 -16.98 4.87
N PRO A 144 12.15 -17.49 6.08
CA PRO A 144 11.21 -18.40 6.74
C PRO A 144 9.85 -17.79 7.03
N LEU A 145 9.79 -16.49 7.21
CA LEU A 145 8.54 -15.78 7.52
C LEU A 145 7.79 -15.30 6.27
N PHE A 146 8.51 -14.99 5.20
CA PHE A 146 7.88 -14.56 3.94
C PHE A 146 7.38 -15.72 3.08
N ILE A 147 8.01 -16.87 3.21
CA ILE A 147 7.75 -18.01 2.33
C ILE A 147 7.21 -19.18 3.13
N VAL A 148 6.10 -18.95 3.75
CA VAL A 148 5.39 -20.03 4.46
C VAL A 148 4.26 -20.54 3.58
#